data_476746bce48819922d5985705a7b9fa0
#
_entry.id   476746bce48819922d5985705a7b9fa0
#
_cell.length_a   1.000
_cell.length_b   1.000
_cell.length_c   1.000
_cell.angle_alpha   90.00
_cell.angle_beta   90.00
_cell.angle_gamma   90.00
#
_symmetry.space_group_name_H-M   'P 1'
#
loop_
_entity.id
_entity.type
_entity.pdbx_description
1 polymer ?
#
loop_
_entity_poly.entity_id
_entity_poly.type
_entity_poly.pdbx_seq_one_letter_code
_entity_poly.pdbx_strand_id
1 'polypeptide(L)'
;EEIGSKIGTKNQFLISKGQFLLSKIDARNGAFGVVPEVLDGGIITGNFWTFDVDYNIINPHYLALLTTTEAFVQFCEQASNGTTNRHYLQEPLFLNIKVPVPSLEEQDKLVEEYNKQLAIAADAELLANNKHRNINSLLFAKLGVKISKDNVLQGLSTVAFSALDRWDIAYLQ
;
A
#
# COMPACT_ATOMS: atom_id res chain seq x y z
N GLU A 1 -8.90 12.44 -8.82
CA GLU A 1 -8.81 13.93 -8.89
C GLU A 1 -10.15 14.55 -8.50
N GLU A 2 -10.13 15.50 -7.56
CA GLU A 2 -11.32 16.28 -7.23
C GLU A 2 -11.09 17.76 -7.55
N ILE A 3 -12.16 18.44 -7.95
CA ILE A 3 -12.11 19.89 -8.22
C ILE A 3 -11.88 20.61 -6.89
N GLY A 4 -10.88 21.49 -6.82
CA GLY A 4 -10.45 22.19 -5.60
C GLY A 4 -11.57 22.87 -4.81
N SER A 5 -12.66 23.30 -5.47
CA SER A 5 -13.83 23.88 -4.81
C SER A 5 -14.61 22.88 -3.93
N LYS A 6 -14.38 21.59 -4.09
CA LYS A 6 -15.01 20.52 -3.28
C LYS A 6 -14.17 20.08 -2.09
N ILE A 7 -12.93 20.54 -2.00
CA ILE A 7 -12.00 20.17 -0.92
C ILE A 7 -12.36 20.97 0.33
N GLY A 8 -12.85 20.29 1.36
CA GLY A 8 -13.36 20.91 2.60
C GLY A 8 -12.30 21.49 3.56
N THR A 9 -11.00 21.39 3.25
CA THR A 9 -9.91 21.89 4.10
C THR A 9 -9.42 23.26 3.66
N LYS A 10 -9.32 24.21 4.61
CA LYS A 10 -8.90 25.58 4.34
C LYS A 10 -7.39 25.72 4.08
N ASN A 11 -6.56 24.88 4.68
CA ASN A 11 -5.12 24.91 4.55
C ASN A 11 -4.67 23.81 3.59
N GLN A 12 -4.23 24.24 2.42
CA GLN A 12 -3.77 23.37 1.34
C GLN A 12 -2.34 23.76 0.96
N PHE A 13 -1.52 22.77 0.63
CA PHE A 13 -0.13 22.95 0.27
C PHE A 13 0.14 22.25 -1.06
N LEU A 14 0.86 22.92 -1.95
CA LEU A 14 1.32 22.34 -3.20
C LEU A 14 2.48 21.37 -2.91
N ILE A 15 2.51 20.30 -3.66
CA ILE A 15 3.63 19.36 -3.67
C ILE A 15 4.32 19.38 -5.02
N SER A 16 5.61 19.08 -5.03
CA SER A 16 6.41 18.98 -6.23
C SER A 16 7.03 17.59 -6.35
N LYS A 17 7.20 17.13 -7.59
CA LYS A 17 7.86 15.86 -7.87
C LYS A 17 9.23 15.78 -7.17
N GLY A 18 9.58 14.59 -6.68
CA GLY A 18 10.85 14.35 -6.00
C GLY A 18 10.88 14.74 -4.54
N GLN A 19 9.90 15.50 -4.04
CA GLN A 19 9.78 15.75 -2.60
C GLN A 19 9.52 14.47 -1.83
N PHE A 20 10.09 14.37 -0.64
CA PHE A 20 9.74 13.33 0.31
C PHE A 20 8.50 13.76 1.08
N LEU A 21 7.45 12.95 1.02
CA LEU A 21 6.13 13.22 1.60
C LEU A 21 5.86 12.24 2.72
N LEU A 22 5.29 12.71 3.83
CA LEU A 22 4.83 11.84 4.90
C LEU A 22 3.54 12.34 5.55
N SER A 23 2.72 11.40 6.03
CA SER A 23 1.58 11.72 6.90
C SER A 23 2.04 11.89 8.34
N LYS A 24 1.61 12.99 8.97
CA LYS A 24 1.81 13.21 10.42
C LYS A 24 0.92 12.32 11.28
N ILE A 25 -0.20 11.87 10.71
CA ILE A 25 -1.17 11.04 11.40
C ILE A 25 -0.82 9.58 11.12
N ASP A 26 -0.68 8.81 12.19
CA ASP A 26 -0.40 7.38 12.13
C ASP A 26 0.81 7.02 11.24
N ALA A 27 1.87 7.82 11.34
CA ALA A 27 3.11 7.65 10.58
C ALA A 27 3.70 6.22 10.70
N ARG A 28 3.50 5.56 11.85
CA ARG A 28 3.84 4.15 12.09
C ARG A 28 3.24 3.16 11.08
N ASN A 29 2.17 3.54 10.39
CA ASN A 29 1.52 2.70 9.37
C ASN A 29 2.18 2.82 7.99
N GLY A 30 3.32 3.50 7.88
CA GLY A 30 4.11 3.54 6.64
C GLY A 30 3.60 4.54 5.60
N ALA A 31 2.92 5.61 5.99
CA ALA A 31 2.44 6.65 5.07
C ALA A 31 3.57 7.62 4.67
N PHE A 32 4.62 7.10 4.03
CA PHE A 32 5.80 7.81 3.53
C PHE A 32 6.00 7.52 2.05
N GLY A 33 6.57 8.45 1.32
CA GLY A 33 6.89 8.22 -0.09
C GLY A 33 7.57 9.40 -0.76
N VAL A 34 8.01 9.17 -1.98
CA VAL A 34 8.52 10.20 -2.88
C VAL A 34 7.39 10.62 -3.80
N VAL A 35 7.17 11.92 -3.96
CA VAL A 35 6.14 12.45 -4.86
C VAL A 35 6.50 12.09 -6.31
N PRO A 36 5.70 11.27 -6.98
CA PRO A 36 5.96 10.89 -8.37
C PRO A 36 5.62 12.05 -9.32
N GLU A 37 6.15 12.01 -10.54
CA GLU A 37 5.92 13.04 -11.55
C GLU A 37 4.45 13.29 -11.88
N VAL A 38 3.64 12.23 -11.87
CA VAL A 38 2.18 12.31 -12.14
C VAL A 38 1.42 13.15 -11.09
N LEU A 39 1.99 13.35 -9.91
CA LEU A 39 1.41 14.16 -8.83
C LEU A 39 2.09 15.52 -8.67
N ASP A 40 2.94 15.93 -9.61
CA ASP A 40 3.56 17.26 -9.58
C ASP A 40 2.48 18.36 -9.63
N GLY A 41 2.58 19.36 -8.76
CA GLY A 41 1.56 20.39 -8.60
C GLY A 41 0.28 19.93 -7.88
N GLY A 42 0.26 18.72 -7.35
CA GLY A 42 -0.84 18.22 -6.53
C GLY A 42 -1.02 19.00 -5.23
N ILE A 43 -2.16 18.83 -4.58
CA ILE A 43 -2.52 19.54 -3.34
C ILE A 43 -2.67 18.53 -2.20
N ILE A 44 -2.06 18.85 -1.06
CA ILE A 44 -2.19 18.10 0.18
C ILE A 44 -2.75 18.97 1.30
N THR A 45 -3.22 18.33 2.37
CA THR A 45 -3.69 19.02 3.58
C THR A 45 -2.56 19.21 4.59
N GLY A 46 -2.78 20.04 5.60
CA GLY A 46 -1.84 20.25 6.69
C GLY A 46 -1.51 19.02 7.56
N ASN A 47 -2.13 17.87 7.29
CA ASN A 47 -1.80 16.59 7.94
C ASN A 47 -0.56 15.89 7.35
N PHE A 48 0.04 16.49 6.34
CA PHE A 48 1.25 15.98 5.71
C PHE A 48 2.40 16.98 5.88
N TRP A 49 3.61 16.46 5.88
CA TRP A 49 4.83 17.23 5.67
C TRP A 49 5.47 16.85 4.36
N THR A 50 6.09 17.83 3.71
CA THR A 50 6.95 17.65 2.55
C THR A 50 8.34 18.16 2.86
N PHE A 51 9.34 17.47 2.37
CA PHE A 51 10.74 17.84 2.50
C PHE A 51 11.41 17.85 1.13
N ASP A 52 12.15 18.91 0.86
CA ASP A 52 13.07 18.92 -0.26
C ASP A 52 14.30 18.10 0.12
N VAL A 53 14.72 17.22 -0.77
CA VAL A 53 15.82 16.30 -0.53
C VAL A 53 17.07 16.81 -1.21
N ASP A 54 18.19 16.86 -0.48
CA ASP A 54 19.49 17.13 -1.11
C ASP A 54 20.02 15.86 -1.79
N TYR A 55 19.85 15.81 -3.11
CA TYR A 55 20.27 14.67 -3.95
C TYR A 55 21.78 14.43 -3.97
N ASN A 56 22.60 15.38 -3.48
CA ASN A 56 24.04 15.16 -3.34
C ASN A 56 24.39 14.34 -2.09
N ILE A 57 23.43 14.21 -1.17
CA ILE A 57 23.63 13.52 0.11
C ILE A 57 22.82 12.23 0.18
N ILE A 58 21.54 12.29 -0.22
CA ILE A 58 20.63 11.17 -0.06
C ILE A 58 19.71 11.00 -1.26
N ASN A 59 19.61 9.74 -1.72
CA ASN A 59 18.59 9.36 -2.70
C ASN A 59 17.23 9.30 -2.01
N PRO A 60 16.20 10.03 -2.48
CA PRO A 60 14.87 10.04 -1.85
C PRO A 60 14.20 8.66 -1.82
N HIS A 61 14.48 7.79 -2.80
CA HIS A 61 13.98 6.43 -2.80
C HIS A 61 14.66 5.55 -1.74
N TYR A 62 15.97 5.79 -1.47
CA TYR A 62 16.65 5.16 -0.35
C TYR A 62 16.06 5.63 0.98
N LEU A 63 15.76 6.92 1.13
CA LEU A 63 15.07 7.45 2.31
C LEU A 63 13.69 6.79 2.49
N ALA A 64 12.92 6.66 1.41
CA ALA A 64 11.64 5.94 1.45
C ALA A 64 11.82 4.47 1.84
N LEU A 65 12.87 3.80 1.36
CA LEU A 65 13.19 2.42 1.76
C LEU A 65 13.49 2.32 3.26
N LEU A 66 14.26 3.24 3.82
CA LEU A 66 14.52 3.27 5.27
C LEU A 66 13.23 3.35 6.09
N THR A 67 12.22 4.07 5.61
CA THR A 67 10.95 4.21 6.34
C THR A 67 10.12 2.93 6.40
N THR A 68 10.43 1.92 5.60
CA THR A 68 9.79 0.61 5.65
C THR A 68 10.38 -0.32 6.72
N THR A 69 11.50 0.07 7.33
CA THR A 69 12.16 -0.75 8.33
C THR A 69 11.41 -0.75 9.66
N GLU A 70 11.44 -1.88 10.35
CA GLU A 70 10.83 -2.02 11.68
C GLU A 70 11.38 -0.99 12.69
N ALA A 71 12.68 -0.72 12.65
CA ALA A 71 13.31 0.29 13.50
C ALA A 71 12.72 1.68 13.28
N PHE A 72 12.44 2.06 12.03
CA PHE A 72 11.82 3.34 11.72
C PHE A 72 10.36 3.42 12.17
N VAL A 73 9.60 2.33 11.99
CA VAL A 73 8.22 2.22 12.47
C VAL A 73 8.16 2.38 13.99
N GLN A 74 9.01 1.66 14.73
CA GLN A 74 9.11 1.78 16.19
C GLN A 74 9.48 3.20 16.62
N PHE A 75 10.38 3.85 15.90
CA PHE A 75 10.71 5.25 16.16
C PHE A 75 9.48 6.15 15.98
N CYS A 76 8.71 5.98 14.90
CA CYS A 76 7.49 6.76 14.66
C CYS A 76 6.45 6.55 15.77
N GLU A 77 6.34 5.34 16.32
CA GLU A 77 5.47 5.05 17.46
C GLU A 77 5.92 5.83 18.71
N GLN A 78 7.21 5.80 19.03
CA GLN A 78 7.77 6.49 20.19
C GLN A 78 7.73 8.02 20.04
N ALA A 79 7.90 8.53 18.83
CA ALA A 79 7.89 9.95 18.50
C ALA A 79 6.47 10.51 18.28
N SER A 80 5.44 9.73 18.50
CA SER A 80 4.05 10.14 18.30
C SER A 80 3.30 10.30 19.62
N ASN A 81 2.45 11.32 19.69
CA ASN A 81 1.55 11.54 20.80
C ASN A 81 0.09 11.42 20.33
N GLY A 82 -0.76 10.85 21.17
CA GLY A 82 -2.18 10.74 20.88
C GLY A 82 -2.88 9.77 21.83
N THR A 83 -4.20 9.88 21.89
CA THR A 83 -5.06 8.97 22.65
C THR A 83 -5.95 8.20 21.69
N THR A 84 -6.13 6.94 21.96
CA THR A 84 -7.02 6.01 21.23
C THR A 84 -6.51 5.62 19.84
N ASN A 85 -7.05 6.17 18.74
CA ASN A 85 -6.80 5.65 17.39
C ASN A 85 -6.08 6.63 16.46
N ARG A 86 -5.63 7.77 16.96
CA ARG A 86 -4.89 8.76 16.16
C ARG A 86 -3.65 9.21 16.91
N HIS A 87 -2.51 8.90 16.34
CA HIS A 87 -1.20 9.31 16.85
C HIS A 87 -0.61 10.34 15.89
N TYR A 88 -0.19 11.47 16.45
CA TYR A 88 0.42 12.56 15.71
C TYR A 88 1.93 12.56 15.92
N LEU A 89 2.68 12.43 14.85
CA LEU A 89 4.13 12.49 14.85
C LEU A 89 4.58 13.90 15.32
N GLN A 90 5.51 13.94 16.26
CA GLN A 90 6.06 15.18 16.79
C GLN A 90 7.25 15.63 15.96
N GLU A 91 7.13 16.79 15.31
CA GLU A 91 8.15 17.32 14.40
C GLU A 91 9.55 17.42 15.01
N PRO A 92 9.74 17.96 16.25
CA PRO A 92 11.07 18.04 16.83
C PRO A 92 11.71 16.67 17.08
N LEU A 93 10.92 15.64 17.39
CA LEU A 93 11.42 14.29 17.58
C LEU A 93 11.77 13.66 16.23
N PHE A 94 10.92 13.85 15.22
CA PHE A 94 11.14 13.34 13.88
C PHE A 94 12.40 13.92 13.24
N LEU A 95 12.59 15.23 13.32
CA LEU A 95 13.76 15.90 12.73
C LEU A 95 15.10 15.56 13.44
N ASN A 96 15.04 15.02 14.64
CA ASN A 96 16.22 14.57 15.38
C ASN A 96 16.59 13.09 15.14
N ILE A 97 15.81 12.35 14.34
CA ILE A 97 16.15 10.97 14.01
C ILE A 97 17.48 10.92 13.24
N LYS A 98 18.32 9.98 13.63
CA LYS A 98 19.57 9.73 12.90
C LYS A 98 19.37 8.53 12.00
N VAL A 99 19.53 8.73 10.72
CA VAL A 99 19.45 7.68 9.71
C VAL A 99 20.86 7.37 9.17
N PRO A 100 21.13 6.10 8.82
CA PRO A 100 22.38 5.78 8.14
C PRO A 100 22.38 6.39 6.74
N VAL A 101 23.47 7.03 6.35
CA VAL A 101 23.65 7.63 5.03
C VAL A 101 24.95 7.09 4.44
N PRO A 102 24.93 5.92 3.78
CA PRO A 102 26.09 5.41 3.06
C PRO A 102 26.37 6.26 1.80
N SER A 103 27.36 5.88 1.01
CA SER A 103 27.63 6.55 -0.26
C SER A 103 26.43 6.48 -1.19
N LEU A 104 26.25 7.48 -2.08
CA LEU A 104 25.14 7.49 -3.05
C LEU A 104 25.14 6.22 -3.91
N GLU A 105 26.31 5.70 -4.29
CA GLU A 105 26.43 4.46 -5.04
C GLU A 105 25.85 3.26 -4.26
N GLU A 106 26.09 3.19 -2.96
CA GLU A 106 25.52 2.12 -2.12
C GLU A 106 24.01 2.31 -1.92
N GLN A 107 23.55 3.54 -1.77
CA GLN A 107 22.11 3.85 -1.71
C GLN A 107 21.39 3.40 -2.98
N ASP A 108 21.94 3.71 -4.15
CA ASP A 108 21.37 3.34 -5.45
C ASP A 108 21.32 1.81 -5.62
N LYS A 109 22.39 1.11 -5.25
CA LYS A 109 22.40 -0.37 -5.26
C LYS A 109 21.34 -0.98 -4.38
N LEU A 110 21.12 -0.44 -3.17
CA LEU A 110 20.09 -0.92 -2.26
C LEU A 110 18.68 -0.70 -2.83
N VAL A 111 18.43 0.47 -3.44
CA VAL A 111 17.15 0.77 -4.10
C VAL A 111 16.91 -0.16 -5.30
N GLU A 112 17.93 -0.38 -6.12
CA GLU A 112 17.85 -1.29 -7.27
C GLU A 112 17.53 -2.73 -6.83
N GLU A 113 18.25 -3.25 -5.86
CA GLU A 113 18.01 -4.61 -5.34
C GLU A 113 16.60 -4.74 -4.73
N TYR A 114 16.15 -3.75 -3.96
CA TYR A 114 14.80 -3.73 -3.41
C TYR A 114 13.75 -3.77 -4.52
N ASN A 115 13.87 -2.92 -5.53
CA ASN A 115 12.93 -2.87 -6.65
C ASN A 115 12.91 -4.19 -7.44
N LYS A 116 14.07 -4.83 -7.59
CA LYS A 116 14.16 -6.17 -8.21
C LYS A 116 13.42 -7.23 -7.41
N GLN A 117 13.57 -7.22 -6.08
CA GLN A 117 12.83 -8.15 -5.21
C GLN A 117 11.32 -7.89 -5.24
N LEU A 118 10.89 -6.62 -5.29
CA LEU A 118 9.48 -6.27 -5.45
C LEU A 118 8.90 -6.79 -6.78
N ALA A 119 9.64 -6.66 -7.87
CA ALA A 119 9.20 -7.17 -9.17
C ALA A 119 9.02 -8.70 -9.14
N ILE A 120 9.96 -9.43 -8.54
CA ILE A 120 9.86 -10.89 -8.38
C ILE A 120 8.62 -11.25 -7.54
N ALA A 121 8.37 -10.53 -6.45
CA ALA A 121 7.20 -10.76 -5.60
C ALA A 121 5.88 -10.50 -6.36
N ALA A 122 5.80 -9.42 -7.15
CA ALA A 122 4.63 -9.09 -7.96
C ALA A 122 4.36 -10.16 -9.02
N ASP A 123 5.40 -10.68 -9.70
CA ASP A 123 5.28 -11.75 -10.67
C ASP A 123 4.78 -13.06 -10.02
N ALA A 124 5.29 -13.38 -8.83
CA ALA A 124 4.86 -14.56 -8.08
C ALA A 124 3.38 -14.44 -7.66
N GLU A 125 2.93 -13.27 -7.22
CA GLU A 125 1.54 -13.01 -6.88
C GLU A 125 0.62 -13.11 -8.10
N LEU A 126 1.03 -12.56 -9.24
CA LEU A 126 0.29 -12.69 -10.50
C LEU A 126 0.15 -14.15 -10.93
N LEU A 127 1.22 -14.93 -10.80
CA LEU A 127 1.21 -16.36 -11.09
C LEU A 127 0.25 -17.11 -10.15
N ALA A 128 0.30 -16.83 -8.85
CA ALA A 128 -0.59 -17.43 -7.85
C ALA A 128 -2.07 -17.12 -8.18
N ASN A 129 -2.39 -15.86 -8.47
CA ASN A 129 -3.74 -15.43 -8.84
C ASN A 129 -4.25 -16.12 -10.12
N ASN A 130 -3.38 -16.28 -11.13
CA ASN A 130 -3.72 -17.01 -12.34
C ASN A 130 -3.98 -18.51 -12.08
N LYS A 131 -3.19 -19.13 -11.20
CA LYS A 131 -3.43 -20.51 -10.77
C LYS A 131 -4.77 -20.67 -10.05
N HIS A 132 -5.13 -19.76 -9.16
CA HIS A 132 -6.43 -19.78 -8.49
C HIS A 132 -7.60 -19.67 -9.47
N ARG A 133 -7.51 -18.77 -10.47
CA ARG A 133 -8.53 -18.65 -11.52
C ARG A 133 -8.65 -19.95 -12.32
N ASN A 134 -7.54 -20.60 -12.65
CA ASN A 134 -7.54 -21.86 -13.37
C ASN A 134 -8.19 -23.00 -12.58
N ILE A 135 -7.99 -23.04 -11.24
CA ILE A 135 -8.64 -24.03 -10.37
C ILE A 135 -10.16 -23.86 -10.40
N ASN A 136 -10.65 -22.63 -10.28
CA ASN A 136 -12.07 -22.34 -10.37
C ASN A 136 -12.66 -22.76 -11.73
N SER A 137 -11.97 -22.43 -12.83
CA SER A 137 -12.40 -22.81 -14.17
C SER A 137 -12.45 -24.33 -14.36
N LEU A 138 -11.45 -25.04 -13.83
CA LEU A 138 -11.41 -26.50 -13.85
C LEU A 138 -12.56 -27.10 -13.04
N LEU A 139 -12.83 -26.56 -11.87
CA LEU A 139 -13.94 -27.01 -11.01
C LEU A 139 -15.28 -26.85 -11.71
N PHE A 140 -15.56 -25.67 -12.26
CA PHE A 140 -16.81 -25.44 -12.99
C PHE A 140 -16.94 -26.31 -14.22
N ALA A 141 -15.85 -26.51 -14.98
CA ALA A 141 -15.86 -27.42 -16.13
C ALA A 141 -16.19 -28.87 -15.73
N LYS A 142 -15.61 -29.34 -14.61
CA LYS A 142 -15.89 -30.70 -14.11
C LYS A 142 -17.31 -30.87 -13.56
N LEU A 143 -17.88 -29.82 -12.97
CA LEU A 143 -19.26 -29.82 -12.50
C LEU A 143 -20.28 -29.60 -13.62
N GLY A 144 -19.85 -29.40 -14.87
CA GLY A 144 -20.72 -29.09 -16.01
C GLY A 144 -21.41 -27.72 -15.91
N VAL A 145 -20.86 -26.82 -15.08
CA VAL A 145 -21.42 -25.49 -14.83
C VAL A 145 -20.93 -24.52 -15.91
N LYS A 146 -21.85 -23.89 -16.62
CA LYS A 146 -21.55 -22.79 -17.54
C LYS A 146 -21.82 -21.46 -16.84
N ILE A 147 -20.78 -20.65 -16.67
CA ILE A 147 -20.93 -19.28 -16.21
C ILE A 147 -21.33 -18.43 -17.40
N SER A 148 -22.56 -17.90 -17.42
CA SER A 148 -22.97 -16.92 -18.42
C SER A 148 -22.36 -15.54 -18.12
N LYS A 149 -22.29 -14.66 -19.13
CA LYS A 149 -21.82 -13.28 -18.96
C LYS A 149 -22.69 -12.47 -17.94
N ASP A 150 -23.89 -12.95 -17.68
CA ASP A 150 -24.84 -12.32 -16.75
C ASP A 150 -24.76 -12.89 -15.32
N ASN A 151 -23.66 -13.57 -14.96
CA ASN A 151 -23.46 -14.23 -13.66
C ASN A 151 -24.55 -15.26 -13.27
N VAL A 152 -25.33 -15.75 -14.21
CA VAL A 152 -26.32 -16.79 -13.98
C VAL A 152 -25.67 -18.15 -14.16
N LEU A 153 -25.60 -18.94 -13.10
CA LEU A 153 -25.12 -20.31 -13.13
C LEU A 153 -26.16 -21.19 -13.84
N GLN A 154 -25.85 -21.66 -15.06
CA GLN A 154 -26.71 -22.58 -15.81
C GLN A 154 -26.31 -24.04 -15.53
N GLY A 155 -27.29 -24.88 -15.31
CA GLY A 155 -27.10 -26.32 -15.09
C GLY A 155 -26.91 -26.73 -13.63
N LEU A 156 -27.07 -25.79 -12.69
CA LEU A 156 -27.10 -26.06 -11.24
C LEU A 156 -28.47 -25.75 -10.66
N SER A 157 -28.99 -26.65 -9.81
CA SER A 157 -30.09 -26.32 -8.93
C SER A 157 -29.55 -25.48 -7.77
N THR A 158 -30.14 -24.33 -7.53
CA THR A 158 -29.80 -23.49 -6.37
C THR A 158 -30.81 -23.76 -5.24
N VAL A 159 -30.29 -24.02 -4.05
CA VAL A 159 -31.08 -24.11 -2.83
C VAL A 159 -30.57 -23.07 -1.84
N ALA A 160 -31.45 -22.55 -1.00
CA ALA A 160 -31.01 -21.66 0.08
C ALA A 160 -30.11 -22.44 1.06
N PHE A 161 -29.08 -21.82 1.56
CA PHE A 161 -28.17 -22.43 2.54
C PHE A 161 -28.94 -22.98 3.77
N SER A 162 -29.96 -22.26 4.20
CA SER A 162 -30.86 -22.65 5.32
C SER A 162 -31.73 -23.88 5.03
N ALA A 163 -31.82 -24.32 3.76
CA ALA A 163 -32.56 -25.50 3.38
C ALA A 163 -31.72 -26.79 3.40
N LEU A 164 -30.43 -26.68 3.74
CA LEU A 164 -29.49 -27.79 3.86
C LEU A 164 -29.38 -28.21 5.32
N ASP A 165 -29.94 -29.37 5.67
CA ASP A 165 -29.90 -29.90 7.03
C ASP A 165 -28.50 -30.42 7.44
N ARG A 166 -27.70 -30.86 6.46
CA ARG A 166 -26.36 -31.43 6.69
C ARG A 166 -25.43 -31.06 5.55
N TRP A 167 -24.16 -30.87 5.90
CA TRP A 167 -23.08 -30.47 5.01
C TRP A 167 -21.98 -31.50 4.85
N ASP A 168 -22.25 -32.77 5.16
CA ASP A 168 -21.29 -33.83 4.91
C ASP A 168 -21.52 -34.52 3.55
N ILE A 169 -20.44 -35.07 3.00
CA ILE A 169 -20.47 -35.74 1.68
C ILE A 169 -21.42 -36.94 1.66
N ALA A 170 -21.60 -37.64 2.77
CA ALA A 170 -22.42 -38.81 2.86
C ALA A 170 -23.92 -38.46 2.78
N TYR A 171 -24.28 -37.22 3.15
CA TYR A 171 -25.68 -36.75 3.07
C TYR A 171 -26.02 -36.23 1.66
N LEU A 172 -25.00 -35.73 0.92
CA LEU A 172 -25.20 -35.16 -0.41
C LEU A 172 -25.10 -36.16 -1.56
N GLN A 173 -24.81 -37.44 -1.27
CA GLN A 173 -24.86 -38.55 -2.21
C GLN A 173 -26.24 -39.18 -2.26
#